data_407c4d196b34b777e0b93fe51ab9df65
#
_entry.id   407c4d196b34b777e0b93fe51ab9df65
#
_cell.length_a   1.000
_cell.length_b   1.000
_cell.length_c   1.000
_cell.angle_alpha   90.00
_cell.angle_beta   90.00
_cell.angle_gamma   90.00
#
_symmetry.space_group_name_H-M   'P 1'
#
loop_
_entity.id
_entity.type
_entity.pdbx_description
1 polymer ?
#
loop_
_entity_poly.entity_id
_entity_poly.type
_entity_poly.pdbx_seq_one_letter_code
_entity_poly.pdbx_strand_id
1 'polypeptide(L)'
;MDTGITLNPERRVAMVESGAWNDKRITDYLDQAVASTPDREAIVGYQVTSDTRTALTYRQLNNKVTRMAAGLAGMGIGKGDVVACQLPNWWQTTALHLACMRIGAILNPLMPIFRERELRFMLKHGEAKLLVIPKVFRGFDYEAM
;
A
#
# COMPACT_ATOMS: atom_id res chain seq x y z
N MET A 1 -2.70 15.48 6.99
CA MET A 1 -2.09 15.05 8.28
C MET A 1 -0.75 15.75 8.47
N ASP A 2 -0.58 16.57 9.50
CA ASP A 2 0.72 17.05 9.93
C ASP A 2 1.35 16.00 10.85
N THR A 3 2.45 15.40 10.41
CA THR A 3 3.09 14.32 11.16
C THR A 3 3.98 14.82 12.30
N GLY A 4 4.22 16.14 12.39
CA GLY A 4 5.13 16.73 13.37
C GLY A 4 6.59 16.25 13.25
N ILE A 5 6.90 15.50 12.19
CA ILE A 5 8.24 14.96 11.98
C ILE A 5 9.14 16.06 11.44
N THR A 6 10.08 16.50 12.24
CA THR A 6 11.11 17.44 11.82
C THR A 6 12.35 16.67 11.39
N LEU A 7 12.73 16.80 10.12
CA LEU A 7 13.99 16.26 9.63
C LEU A 7 15.15 17.11 10.17
N ASN A 8 16.13 16.47 10.84
CA ASN A 8 17.37 17.14 11.19
C ASN A 8 18.14 17.47 9.91
N PRO A 9 18.39 18.77 9.59
CA PRO A 9 19.02 19.18 8.33
C PRO A 9 20.43 18.61 8.16
N GLU A 10 21.23 18.60 9.23
CA GLU A 10 22.60 18.09 9.19
C GLU A 10 22.65 16.59 8.88
N ARG A 11 21.76 15.81 9.54
CA ARG A 11 21.61 14.38 9.26
C ARG A 11 21.17 14.14 7.81
N ARG A 12 20.27 14.96 7.29
CA ARG A 12 19.83 14.84 5.89
C ARG A 12 21.00 15.03 4.93
N VAL A 13 21.79 16.09 5.11
CA VAL A 13 22.96 16.38 4.28
C VAL A 13 23.94 15.20 4.33
N ALA A 14 24.33 14.74 5.53
CA ALA A 14 25.24 13.63 5.68
C ALA A 14 24.76 12.32 5.04
N MET A 15 23.44 12.02 5.11
CA MET A 15 22.86 10.82 4.49
C MET A 15 22.80 10.91 2.96
N VAL A 16 22.56 12.08 2.41
CA VAL A 16 22.59 12.31 0.95
C VAL A 16 24.03 12.25 0.42
N GLU A 17 24.98 12.93 1.07
CA GLU A 17 26.39 12.94 0.68
C GLU A 17 27.02 11.54 0.77
N SER A 18 26.66 10.74 1.77
CA SER A 18 27.11 9.34 1.87
C SER A 18 26.46 8.39 0.86
N GLY A 19 25.45 8.84 0.08
CA GLY A 19 24.67 8.02 -0.82
C GLY A 19 23.68 7.06 -0.12
N ALA A 20 23.55 7.13 1.22
CA ALA A 20 22.61 6.32 1.97
C ALA A 20 21.15 6.71 1.69
N TRP A 21 20.90 7.99 1.44
CA TRP A 21 19.62 8.49 0.95
C TRP A 21 19.78 8.96 -0.50
N ASN A 22 18.93 8.42 -1.36
CA ASN A 22 18.82 8.85 -2.75
C ASN A 22 17.40 9.39 -3.02
N ASP A 23 17.23 10.08 -4.13
CA ASP A 23 15.94 10.68 -4.52
C ASP A 23 14.96 9.67 -5.13
N LYS A 24 15.26 8.37 -5.08
CA LYS A 24 14.39 7.33 -5.65
C LYS A 24 13.22 7.04 -4.70
N ARG A 25 12.03 7.02 -5.27
CA ARG A 25 10.82 6.53 -4.62
C ARG A 25 10.77 5.00 -4.69
N ILE A 26 10.02 4.36 -3.81
CA ILE A 26 9.83 2.90 -3.85
C ILE A 26 9.23 2.45 -5.20
N THR A 27 8.34 3.26 -5.78
CA THR A 27 7.76 2.99 -7.10
C THR A 27 8.77 3.03 -8.25
N ASP A 28 9.86 3.80 -8.11
CA ASP A 28 10.92 3.85 -9.13
C ASP A 28 11.68 2.51 -9.21
N TYR A 29 11.79 1.78 -8.11
CA TYR A 29 12.35 0.43 -8.10
C TYR A 29 11.42 -0.59 -8.80
N LEU A 30 10.10 -0.44 -8.66
CA LEU A 30 9.14 -1.24 -9.42
C LEU A 30 9.28 -0.96 -10.92
N ASP A 31 9.34 0.32 -11.31
CA ASP A 31 9.46 0.71 -12.71
C ASP A 31 10.80 0.21 -13.31
N GLN A 32 11.90 0.27 -12.54
CA GLN A 32 13.19 -0.31 -12.93
C GLN A 32 13.12 -1.83 -13.10
N ALA A 33 12.46 -2.55 -12.19
CA ALA A 33 12.28 -3.99 -12.29
C ALA A 33 11.43 -4.39 -13.49
N VAL A 34 10.40 -3.60 -13.81
CA VAL A 34 9.58 -3.78 -15.03
C VAL A 34 10.41 -3.58 -16.30
N ALA A 35 11.30 -2.59 -16.30
CA ALA A 35 12.17 -2.34 -17.46
C ALA A 35 13.22 -3.42 -17.67
N SER A 36 13.79 -3.97 -16.59
CA SER A 36 14.92 -4.92 -16.66
C SER A 36 14.48 -6.40 -16.71
N THR A 37 13.45 -6.76 -15.92
CA THR A 37 13.01 -8.15 -15.76
C THR A 37 11.48 -8.27 -15.68
N PRO A 38 10.74 -7.82 -16.73
CA PRO A 38 9.28 -7.68 -16.68
C PRO A 38 8.53 -8.98 -16.39
N ASP A 39 9.05 -10.09 -16.86
CA ASP A 39 8.38 -11.40 -16.80
C ASP A 39 8.85 -12.26 -15.60
N ARG A 40 9.79 -11.74 -14.79
CA ARG A 40 10.19 -12.37 -13.54
C ARG A 40 9.07 -12.25 -12.50
N GLU A 41 8.86 -13.31 -11.69
CA GLU A 41 7.91 -13.28 -10.58
C GLU A 41 8.31 -12.20 -9.56
N ALA A 42 7.36 -11.28 -9.27
CA ALA A 42 7.50 -10.21 -8.31
C ALA A 42 6.84 -10.53 -6.98
N ILE A 43 5.68 -11.22 -7.03
CA ILE A 43 4.90 -11.63 -5.87
C ILE A 43 4.47 -13.07 -6.06
N VAL A 44 4.66 -13.87 -5.01
CA VAL A 44 4.04 -15.19 -4.89
C VAL A 44 3.22 -15.19 -3.60
N GLY A 45 1.91 -15.33 -3.72
CA GLY A 45 0.98 -15.48 -2.63
C GLY A 45 0.44 -16.90 -2.57
N TYR A 46 0.28 -17.42 -1.36
CA TYR A 46 -0.34 -18.72 -1.13
C TYR A 46 -1.52 -18.58 -0.16
N GLN A 47 -2.71 -18.91 -0.62
CA GLN A 47 -3.91 -18.92 0.22
C GLN A 47 -4.14 -20.32 0.77
N VAL A 48 -3.80 -20.53 2.05
CA VAL A 48 -3.88 -21.82 2.72
C VAL A 48 -5.32 -22.36 2.78
N THR A 49 -6.31 -21.47 2.94
CA THR A 49 -7.73 -21.87 3.04
C THR A 49 -8.34 -22.37 1.75
N SER A 50 -7.83 -21.94 0.61
CA SER A 50 -8.31 -22.33 -0.74
C SER A 50 -7.30 -23.15 -1.53
N ASP A 51 -6.15 -23.45 -0.92
CA ASP A 51 -5.00 -24.11 -1.56
C ASP A 51 -4.61 -23.48 -2.90
N THR A 52 -4.67 -22.14 -2.95
CA THR A 52 -4.46 -21.40 -4.19
C THR A 52 -3.14 -20.64 -4.17
N ARG A 53 -2.26 -20.95 -5.14
CA ARG A 53 -1.05 -20.17 -5.42
C ARG A 53 -1.37 -19.09 -6.44
N THR A 54 -1.04 -17.86 -6.13
CA THR A 54 -1.08 -16.73 -7.08
C THR A 54 0.33 -16.20 -7.28
N ALA A 55 0.79 -16.14 -8.53
CA ALA A 55 2.04 -15.50 -8.88
C ALA A 55 1.77 -14.34 -9.83
N LEU A 56 2.42 -13.21 -9.58
CA LEU A 56 2.38 -12.02 -10.45
C LEU A 56 3.79 -11.69 -10.88
N THR A 57 4.00 -11.48 -12.18
CA THR A 57 5.26 -10.91 -12.69
C THR A 57 5.33 -9.40 -12.38
N TYR A 58 6.53 -8.79 -12.51
CA TYR A 58 6.69 -7.35 -12.35
C TYR A 58 5.77 -6.56 -13.29
N ARG A 59 5.65 -6.97 -14.54
CA ARG A 59 4.72 -6.38 -15.52
C ARG A 59 3.27 -6.47 -15.04
N GLN A 60 2.84 -7.63 -14.58
CA GLN A 60 1.48 -7.84 -14.09
C GLN A 60 1.19 -7.04 -12.82
N LEU A 61 2.13 -7.02 -11.88
CA LEU A 61 2.02 -6.21 -10.67
C LEU A 61 1.89 -4.74 -11.01
N ASN A 62 2.78 -4.22 -11.87
CA ASN A 62 2.75 -2.82 -12.30
C ASN A 62 1.42 -2.43 -12.94
N ASN A 63 0.86 -3.28 -13.82
CA ASN A 63 -0.44 -3.04 -14.42
C ASN A 63 -1.56 -2.94 -13.36
N LYS A 64 -1.53 -3.80 -12.34
CA LYS A 64 -2.48 -3.74 -11.22
C LYS A 64 -2.29 -2.48 -10.37
N VAL A 65 -1.05 -2.13 -10.05
CA VAL A 65 -0.69 -0.90 -9.32
C VAL A 65 -1.19 0.34 -10.06
N THR A 66 -0.94 0.43 -11.37
CA THR A 66 -1.36 1.57 -12.20
C THR A 66 -2.89 1.70 -12.24
N ARG A 67 -3.61 0.59 -12.41
CA ARG A 67 -5.08 0.58 -12.40
C ARG A 67 -5.65 0.97 -11.04
N MET A 68 -5.07 0.46 -9.94
CA MET A 68 -5.49 0.84 -8.58
C MET A 68 -5.20 2.32 -8.32
N ALA A 69 -4.04 2.82 -8.72
CA ALA A 69 -3.69 4.23 -8.58
C ALA A 69 -4.67 5.15 -9.34
N ALA A 70 -5.02 4.78 -10.57
CA ALA A 70 -6.03 5.50 -11.36
C ALA A 70 -7.42 5.44 -10.72
N GLY A 71 -7.82 4.28 -10.18
CA GLY A 71 -9.09 4.13 -9.46
C GLY A 71 -9.14 4.99 -8.20
N LEU A 72 -8.10 5.01 -7.39
CA LEU A 72 -7.99 5.86 -6.20
C LEU A 72 -8.08 7.35 -6.58
N ALA A 73 -7.32 7.77 -7.60
CA ALA A 73 -7.37 9.15 -8.09
C ALA A 73 -8.77 9.52 -8.62
N GLY A 74 -9.44 8.60 -9.32
CA GLY A 74 -10.81 8.78 -9.77
C GLY A 74 -11.84 8.93 -8.64
N MET A 75 -11.55 8.38 -7.45
CA MET A 75 -12.33 8.57 -6.23
C MET A 75 -11.95 9.86 -5.45
N GLY A 76 -11.07 10.69 -5.98
CA GLY A 76 -10.62 11.92 -5.34
C GLY A 76 -9.54 11.72 -4.27
N ILE A 77 -8.86 10.56 -4.25
CA ILE A 77 -7.72 10.31 -3.36
C ILE A 77 -6.45 10.82 -4.03
N GLY A 78 -5.68 11.63 -3.31
CA GLY A 78 -4.45 12.24 -3.80
C GLY A 78 -3.35 12.35 -2.75
N LYS A 79 -2.38 13.21 -3.04
CA LYS A 79 -1.22 13.43 -2.18
C LYS A 79 -1.63 13.87 -0.78
N GLY A 80 -1.15 13.14 0.24
CA GLY A 80 -1.39 13.43 1.66
C GLY A 80 -2.70 12.84 2.19
N ASP A 81 -3.58 12.31 1.34
CA ASP A 81 -4.79 11.63 1.79
C ASP A 81 -4.48 10.25 2.38
N VAL A 82 -5.20 9.89 3.42
CA VAL A 82 -5.00 8.61 4.11
C VAL A 82 -5.98 7.56 3.59
N VAL A 83 -5.43 6.43 3.14
CA VAL A 83 -6.16 5.22 2.77
C VAL A 83 -5.90 4.16 3.84
N ALA A 84 -6.90 3.84 4.64
CA ALA A 84 -6.82 2.73 5.58
C ALA A 84 -7.02 1.40 4.84
N CYS A 85 -6.23 0.39 5.19
CA CYS A 85 -6.27 -0.92 4.54
C CYS A 85 -6.31 -2.02 5.59
N GLN A 86 -7.41 -2.76 5.66
CA GLN A 86 -7.58 -3.90 6.57
C GLN A 86 -7.57 -5.23 5.80
N LEU A 87 -6.85 -5.31 4.69
CA LEU A 87 -6.69 -6.54 3.93
C LEU A 87 -5.69 -7.48 4.61
N PRO A 88 -5.87 -8.81 4.48
CA PRO A 88 -4.83 -9.78 4.82
C PRO A 88 -3.57 -9.60 3.94
N ASN A 89 -2.53 -10.41 4.20
CA ASN A 89 -1.30 -10.40 3.40
C ASN A 89 -1.51 -11.02 2.00
N TRP A 90 -2.42 -10.46 1.24
CA TRP A 90 -2.70 -10.81 -0.14
C TRP A 90 -1.87 -9.96 -1.10
N TRP A 91 -1.75 -10.40 -2.37
CA TRP A 91 -1.07 -9.58 -3.39
C TRP A 91 -1.77 -8.21 -3.58
N GLN A 92 -3.08 -8.13 -3.35
CA GLN A 92 -3.85 -6.89 -3.41
C GLN A 92 -3.36 -5.84 -2.41
N THR A 93 -2.95 -6.27 -1.21
CA THR A 93 -2.40 -5.39 -0.18
C THR A 93 -1.11 -4.72 -0.65
N THR A 94 -0.20 -5.51 -1.25
CA THR A 94 1.04 -4.98 -1.83
C THR A 94 0.77 -4.05 -3.01
N ALA A 95 -0.15 -4.42 -3.91
CA ALA A 95 -0.51 -3.58 -5.05
C ALA A 95 -1.15 -2.25 -4.61
N LEU A 96 -2.02 -2.28 -3.59
CA LEU A 96 -2.64 -1.09 -3.01
C LEU A 96 -1.60 -0.17 -2.36
N HIS A 97 -0.64 -0.75 -1.63
CA HIS A 97 0.46 -0.01 -1.02
C HIS A 97 1.25 0.78 -2.08
N LEU A 98 1.69 0.09 -3.13
CA LEU A 98 2.41 0.71 -4.24
C LEU A 98 1.55 1.74 -5.00
N ALA A 99 0.25 1.49 -5.13
CA ALA A 99 -0.68 2.42 -5.77
C ALA A 99 -0.82 3.73 -4.96
N CYS A 100 -0.97 3.63 -3.63
CA CYS A 100 -0.98 4.81 -2.75
C CYS A 100 0.32 5.60 -2.87
N MET A 101 1.47 4.93 -2.83
CA MET A 101 2.78 5.58 -2.99
C MET A 101 2.90 6.29 -4.34
N ARG A 102 2.34 5.72 -5.42
CA ARG A 102 2.43 6.29 -6.78
C ARG A 102 1.68 7.62 -6.91
N ILE A 103 0.57 7.79 -6.19
CA ILE A 103 -0.22 9.03 -6.18
C ILE A 103 0.11 9.94 -4.99
N GLY A 104 1.07 9.55 -4.13
CA GLY A 104 1.44 10.31 -2.94
C GLY A 104 0.46 10.22 -1.78
N ALA A 105 -0.47 9.29 -1.81
CA ALA A 105 -1.36 8.98 -0.70
C ALA A 105 -0.63 8.19 0.40
N ILE A 106 -1.13 8.29 1.61
CA ILE A 106 -0.59 7.60 2.80
C ILE A 106 -1.39 6.32 3.02
N LEU A 107 -0.74 5.17 3.00
CA LEU A 107 -1.40 3.93 3.40
C LEU A 107 -1.29 3.74 4.91
N ASN A 108 -2.43 3.48 5.57
CA ASN A 108 -2.53 3.11 6.98
C ASN A 108 -2.96 1.63 7.07
N PRO A 109 -2.01 0.69 7.23
CA PRO A 109 -2.33 -0.73 7.33
C PRO A 109 -2.90 -1.07 8.70
N LEU A 110 -4.05 -1.73 8.72
CA LEU A 110 -4.77 -2.17 9.90
C LEU A 110 -4.86 -3.69 9.93
N MET A 111 -4.71 -4.28 11.11
CA MET A 111 -4.81 -5.73 11.24
C MET A 111 -6.24 -6.23 11.03
N PRO A 112 -6.43 -7.34 10.29
CA PRO A 112 -7.76 -7.92 10.06
C PRO A 112 -8.52 -8.37 11.31
N ILE A 113 -7.87 -8.45 12.47
CA ILE A 113 -8.52 -8.80 13.74
C ILE A 113 -9.30 -7.65 14.39
N PHE A 114 -9.00 -6.39 14.00
CA PHE A 114 -9.71 -5.25 14.56
C PHE A 114 -11.17 -5.24 14.11
N ARG A 115 -12.04 -4.72 14.99
CA ARG A 115 -13.48 -4.63 14.78
C ARG A 115 -13.94 -3.17 14.92
N GLU A 116 -15.22 -2.94 14.87
CA GLU A 116 -15.83 -1.61 14.84
C GLU A 116 -15.23 -0.66 15.90
N ARG A 117 -15.03 -1.11 17.13
CA ARG A 117 -14.51 -0.29 18.23
C ARG A 117 -13.12 0.28 17.92
N GLU A 118 -12.18 -0.58 17.55
CA GLU A 118 -10.81 -0.19 17.24
C GLU A 118 -10.77 0.63 15.95
N LEU A 119 -11.50 0.20 14.93
CA LEU A 119 -11.55 0.87 13.63
C LEU A 119 -12.11 2.29 13.76
N ARG A 120 -13.18 2.49 14.51
CA ARG A 120 -13.76 3.82 14.73
C ARG A 120 -12.71 4.81 15.26
N PHE A 121 -11.90 4.38 16.22
CA PHE A 121 -10.81 5.20 16.76
C PHE A 121 -9.70 5.42 15.72
N MET A 122 -9.20 4.33 15.10
CA MET A 122 -8.06 4.39 14.19
C MET A 122 -8.35 5.18 12.92
N LEU A 123 -9.54 5.03 12.34
CA LEU A 123 -9.94 5.75 11.14
C LEU A 123 -10.11 7.24 11.43
N LYS A 124 -10.73 7.60 12.56
CA LYS A 124 -10.89 8.99 12.97
C LYS A 124 -9.55 9.63 13.29
N HIS A 125 -8.72 8.98 14.10
CA HIS A 125 -7.41 9.50 14.50
C HIS A 125 -6.45 9.63 13.31
N GLY A 126 -6.49 8.66 12.38
CA GLY A 126 -5.70 8.67 11.15
C GLY A 126 -6.26 9.55 10.03
N GLU A 127 -7.41 10.21 10.23
CA GLU A 127 -8.08 11.03 9.22
C GLU A 127 -8.29 10.27 7.88
N ALA A 128 -8.62 8.97 7.98
CA ALA A 128 -8.76 8.12 6.80
C ALA A 128 -9.94 8.57 5.93
N LYS A 129 -9.67 8.84 4.64
CA LYS A 129 -10.69 9.17 3.64
C LYS A 129 -11.32 7.94 3.01
N LEU A 130 -10.60 6.84 2.96
CA LEU A 130 -11.04 5.58 2.37
C LEU A 130 -10.62 4.42 3.26
N LEU A 131 -11.50 3.45 3.44
CA LEU A 131 -11.19 2.16 4.06
C LEU A 131 -11.34 1.05 3.02
N VAL A 132 -10.30 0.26 2.83
CA VAL A 132 -10.29 -0.93 1.97
C VAL A 132 -10.33 -2.18 2.84
N ILE A 133 -11.39 -2.97 2.69
CA ILE A 133 -11.65 -4.20 3.46
C ILE A 133 -11.84 -5.40 2.54
N PRO A 134 -11.63 -6.64 3.00
CA PRO A 134 -12.12 -7.82 2.30
C PRO A 134 -13.64 -7.93 2.51
N LYS A 135 -14.36 -8.57 1.59
CA LYS A 135 -15.77 -8.89 1.85
C LYS A 135 -15.89 -9.88 3.00
N VAL A 136 -15.23 -11.03 2.86
CA VAL A 136 -15.18 -12.10 3.87
C VAL A 136 -13.73 -12.55 4.05
N PHE A 137 -13.32 -12.72 5.30
CA PHE A 137 -12.03 -13.33 5.63
C PHE A 137 -12.16 -14.14 6.93
N ARG A 138 -11.72 -15.39 6.92
CA ARG A 138 -11.81 -16.33 8.06
C ARG A 138 -13.22 -16.42 8.66
N GLY A 139 -14.24 -16.47 7.80
CA GLY A 139 -15.64 -16.58 8.20
C GLY A 139 -16.28 -15.30 8.73
N PHE A 140 -15.54 -14.19 8.79
CA PHE A 140 -16.09 -12.90 9.22
C PHE A 140 -16.46 -12.04 8.01
N ASP A 141 -17.67 -11.47 8.03
CA ASP A 141 -18.18 -10.54 7.03
C ASP A 141 -17.82 -9.10 7.45
N TYR A 142 -16.94 -8.45 6.67
CA TYR A 142 -16.45 -7.10 6.96
C TYR A 142 -17.39 -6.02 6.44
N GLU A 143 -18.27 -6.35 5.46
CA GLU A 143 -19.26 -5.40 4.96
C GLU A 143 -20.41 -5.21 5.97
N ALA A 144 -20.67 -6.23 6.79
CA ALA A 144 -21.71 -6.19 7.81
C ALA A 144 -21.25 -5.51 9.13
N MET A 145 -19.96 -5.17 9.24
CA MET A 145 -19.39 -4.47 10.39
C MET A 145 -19.63 -2.97 10.29
#